data_8ef02db519bfe05083e7d6c926ac7cc9
#
_entry.id   8ef02db519bfe05083e7d6c926ac7cc9
#
_cell.length_a   1.000
_cell.length_b   1.000
_cell.length_c   1.000
_cell.angle_alpha   90.00
_cell.angle_beta   90.00
_cell.angle_gamma   90.00
#
_symmetry.space_group_name_H-M   'P 1'
#
loop_
_entity.id
_entity.type
_entity.pdbx_description
1 polymer ?
#
loop_
_entity_poly.entity_id
_entity_poly.type
_entity_poly.pdbx_seq_one_letter_code
_entity_poly.pdbx_strand_id
1 'polypeptide(L)'
;MDKSVFSRQVERALERELVPGGERFLELESVPVAAADGSPVYFMERIRIRDDAQNAALREGIVARSPATRRVLNAIARVATLNVPVLFCGPGGCGKQSFTRFLHENSRRAVNALVKLDCTALTDERFEDELLGRSAKLGGSRTGGLASRPGGTLYFDEISALSPGLQRRLLTLLESGFVREAGSAQSVALDWRVVCSTNAEDPDRLVASGALREDLWLRLCVARIDVPPLKDRREDIGELAELILRRTGDGESAEISSEVLALLLKCSWPGNIRELECALMRAQLLAGGRKIRPADLEAPRYSELSAEDVCGDTLLEEESRWQGTRAGLARRMGLSERTLYRRLQEARELQQKKEKGTK
;
A
#
# COMPACT_ATOMS: atom_id res chain seq x y z
N MET A 1 43.30 6.44 9.23
CA MET A 1 42.68 7.70 8.80
C MET A 1 41.56 8.03 9.73
N ASP A 2 41.58 9.19 10.37
CA ASP A 2 40.70 9.56 11.46
C ASP A 2 39.26 9.81 10.94
N LYS A 3 38.26 9.08 11.48
CA LYS A 3 36.83 9.24 11.15
C LYS A 3 36.35 10.71 11.22
N SER A 4 36.99 11.50 12.10
CA SER A 4 36.64 12.90 12.32
C SER A 4 37.02 13.83 11.17
N VAL A 5 38.06 13.51 10.39
CA VAL A 5 38.53 14.34 9.26
C VAL A 5 37.64 14.12 8.03
N PHE A 6 37.25 12.89 7.78
CA PHE A 6 36.36 12.56 6.65
C PHE A 6 34.96 13.11 6.85
N SER A 7 34.39 12.96 8.07
CA SER A 7 33.08 13.53 8.41
C SER A 7 33.04 15.04 8.19
N ARG A 8 34.08 15.78 8.61
CA ARG A 8 34.17 17.24 8.39
C ARG A 8 34.35 17.64 6.94
N GLN A 9 34.99 16.81 6.10
CA GLN A 9 35.10 17.09 4.65
C GLN A 9 33.76 16.86 3.94
N VAL A 10 32.99 15.85 4.33
CA VAL A 10 31.65 15.59 3.81
C VAL A 10 30.71 16.72 4.24
N GLU A 11 30.71 17.13 5.51
CA GLU A 11 29.94 18.27 6.00
C GLU A 11 30.24 19.56 5.21
N ARG A 12 31.52 19.88 4.95
CA ARG A 12 31.91 21.06 4.16
C ARG A 12 31.54 20.96 2.69
N ALA A 13 31.53 19.77 2.09
CA ALA A 13 31.07 19.56 0.73
C ALA A 13 29.56 19.77 0.61
N LEU A 14 28.80 19.32 1.63
CA LEU A 14 27.37 19.47 1.72
C LEU A 14 26.91 20.90 1.99
N GLU A 15 27.64 21.66 2.81
CA GLU A 15 27.39 23.08 3.06
C GLU A 15 27.55 23.94 1.80
N ARG A 16 28.37 23.51 0.81
CA ARG A 16 28.55 24.21 -0.46
C ARG A 16 27.45 23.95 -1.49
N GLU A 17 26.74 22.85 -1.41
CA GLU A 17 25.63 22.49 -2.31
C GLU A 17 24.23 22.78 -1.77
N LEU A 18 24.14 23.31 -0.55
CA LEU A 18 22.86 23.66 0.07
C LEU A 18 22.29 24.92 -0.59
N VAL A 19 21.31 24.71 -1.47
CA VAL A 19 20.41 25.76 -1.95
C VAL A 19 19.53 26.21 -0.78
N PRO A 20 19.36 27.52 -0.51
CA PRO A 20 18.56 28.00 0.62
C PRO A 20 17.11 27.51 0.52
N GLY A 21 16.61 26.81 1.52
CA GLY A 21 15.18 26.58 1.70
C GLY A 21 14.68 25.15 1.91
N GLY A 22 15.51 24.13 2.01
CA GLY A 22 15.03 22.75 2.26
C GLY A 22 15.93 21.94 3.21
N GLU A 23 15.35 21.29 4.23
CA GLU A 23 16.07 20.28 5.01
C GLU A 23 16.25 19.03 4.14
N ARG A 24 17.48 18.73 3.75
CA ARG A 24 17.84 17.49 3.04
C ARG A 24 18.34 16.47 4.05
N PHE A 25 17.71 15.31 4.09
CA PHE A 25 18.21 14.20 4.88
C PHE A 25 19.19 13.38 4.03
N LEU A 26 20.35 13.12 4.62
CA LEU A 26 21.42 12.33 4.02
C LEU A 26 21.41 10.94 4.67
N GLU A 27 21.35 9.94 3.83
CA GLU A 27 21.54 8.56 4.27
C GLU A 27 22.98 8.15 3.96
N LEU A 28 23.74 7.83 5.02
CA LEU A 28 25.09 7.31 4.94
C LEU A 28 25.05 5.78 5.06
N GLU A 29 25.40 5.11 3.97
CA GLU A 29 25.56 3.66 3.94
C GLU A 29 27.05 3.33 3.88
N SER A 30 27.60 2.75 4.96
CA SER A 30 28.99 2.31 5.00
C SER A 30 29.10 0.85 4.56
N VAL A 31 29.69 0.61 3.40
CA VAL A 31 29.90 -0.73 2.87
C VAL A 31 31.39 -1.11 3.06
N PRO A 32 31.69 -2.18 3.83
CA PRO A 32 33.07 -2.64 3.97
C PRO A 32 33.54 -3.25 2.63
N VAL A 33 34.70 -2.84 2.17
CA VAL A 33 35.40 -3.45 1.02
C VAL A 33 36.53 -4.30 1.57
N ALA A 34 36.42 -5.62 1.36
CA ALA A 34 37.39 -6.59 1.85
C ALA A 34 38.56 -6.77 0.86
N ALA A 35 39.77 -7.03 1.38
CA ALA A 35 40.89 -7.52 0.59
C ALA A 35 40.66 -8.98 0.20
N ALA A 36 41.52 -9.52 -0.67
CA ALA A 36 41.45 -10.92 -1.12
C ALA A 36 41.55 -11.96 0.04
N ASP A 37 42.09 -11.56 1.19
CA ASP A 37 42.22 -12.34 2.41
C ASP A 37 40.99 -12.21 3.34
N GLY A 38 39.96 -11.42 2.95
CA GLY A 38 38.75 -11.21 3.73
C GLY A 38 38.86 -10.13 4.80
N SER A 39 40.03 -9.50 5.01
CA SER A 39 40.18 -8.39 5.94
C SER A 39 39.57 -7.10 5.38
N PRO A 40 38.89 -6.26 6.19
CA PRO A 40 38.36 -5.00 5.73
C PRO A 40 39.51 -3.99 5.49
N VAL A 41 39.67 -3.57 4.23
CA VAL A 41 40.73 -2.61 3.86
C VAL A 41 40.26 -1.17 3.96
N TYR A 42 39.01 -0.93 3.60
CA TYR A 42 38.38 0.40 3.68
C TYR A 42 36.85 0.27 3.68
N PHE A 43 36.19 1.34 4.09
CA PHE A 43 34.73 1.46 4.00
C PHE A 43 34.40 2.42 2.87
N MET A 44 33.53 1.99 1.97
CA MET A 44 32.93 2.85 0.96
C MET A 44 31.68 3.47 1.56
N GLU A 45 31.66 4.79 1.71
CA GLU A 45 30.48 5.51 2.16
C GLU A 45 29.70 5.97 0.93
N ARG A 46 28.46 5.49 0.83
CA ARG A 46 27.51 5.92 -0.19
C ARG A 46 26.59 6.95 0.43
N ILE A 47 26.65 8.17 -0.06
CA ILE A 47 25.74 9.24 0.33
C ILE A 47 24.54 9.20 -0.62
N ARG A 48 23.34 9.07 -0.07
CA ARG A 48 22.10 9.22 -0.82
C ARG A 48 21.37 10.44 -0.32
N ILE A 49 21.10 11.37 -1.24
CA ILE A 49 20.20 12.49 -0.98
C ILE A 49 18.80 11.97 -1.16
N ARG A 50 17.97 12.09 -0.13
CA ARG A 50 16.55 11.76 -0.25
C ARG A 50 15.79 12.99 -0.76
N ASP A 51 14.93 12.78 -1.74
CA ASP A 51 14.04 13.83 -2.24
C ASP A 51 13.06 14.30 -1.15
N ASP A 52 12.65 15.56 -1.20
CA ASP A 52 11.72 16.15 -0.22
C ASP A 52 10.44 15.32 -0.04
N ALA A 53 9.94 14.72 -1.13
CA ALA A 53 8.77 13.83 -1.08
C ALA A 53 9.02 12.56 -0.25
N GLN A 54 10.25 11.99 -0.28
CA GLN A 54 10.60 10.81 0.50
C GLN A 54 10.74 11.14 1.99
N ASN A 55 11.28 12.31 2.31
CA ASN A 55 11.43 12.77 3.69
C ASN A 55 10.07 13.07 4.33
N ALA A 56 9.18 13.73 3.59
CA ALA A 56 7.81 13.95 4.02
C ALA A 56 7.07 12.61 4.22
N ALA A 57 7.25 11.64 3.30
CA ALA A 57 6.65 10.32 3.41
C ALA A 57 7.10 9.55 4.66
N LEU A 58 8.39 9.64 5.03
CA LEU A 58 8.90 9.00 6.25
C LEU A 58 8.31 9.60 7.52
N ARG A 59 8.10 10.92 7.58
CA ARG A 59 7.40 11.59 8.70
C ARG A 59 6.01 11.02 8.88
N GLU A 60 5.33 10.66 7.78
CA GLU A 60 4.02 10.02 7.78
C GLU A 60 4.06 8.49 7.97
N GLY A 61 5.24 7.93 8.13
CA GLY A 61 5.44 6.50 8.30
C GLY A 61 5.24 5.69 7.01
N ILE A 62 5.50 6.32 5.85
CA ILE A 62 5.53 5.64 4.56
C ILE A 62 6.98 5.30 4.25
N VAL A 63 7.27 4.03 4.12
CA VAL A 63 8.57 3.52 3.68
C VAL A 63 8.65 3.59 2.16
N ALA A 64 9.76 4.10 1.63
CA ALA A 64 9.96 4.34 0.19
C ALA A 64 11.36 3.94 -0.29
N ARG A 65 11.79 2.74 0.05
CA ARG A 65 13.07 2.18 -0.43
C ARG A 65 12.98 1.76 -1.88
N SER A 66 11.87 1.12 -2.25
CA SER A 66 11.68 0.61 -3.59
C SER A 66 11.47 1.72 -4.63
N PRO A 67 11.96 1.53 -5.86
CA PRO A 67 11.65 2.44 -6.97
C PRO A 67 10.15 2.51 -7.27
N ALA A 68 9.41 1.43 -6.99
CA ALA A 68 7.98 1.36 -7.20
C ALA A 68 7.23 2.33 -6.27
N THR A 69 7.55 2.32 -4.96
CA THR A 69 6.96 3.27 -4.00
C THR A 69 7.36 4.71 -4.29
N ARG A 70 8.61 4.96 -4.69
CA ARG A 70 9.05 6.32 -5.09
C ARG A 70 8.26 6.86 -6.27
N ARG A 71 7.94 6.02 -7.27
CA ARG A 71 7.08 6.43 -8.39
C ARG A 71 5.69 6.86 -7.93
N VAL A 72 5.10 6.15 -6.96
CA VAL A 72 3.82 6.53 -6.35
C VAL A 72 3.92 7.88 -5.65
N LEU A 73 4.95 8.09 -4.81
CA LEU A 73 5.16 9.37 -4.12
C LEU A 73 5.35 10.54 -5.10
N ASN A 74 6.12 10.34 -6.16
CA ASN A 74 6.33 11.35 -7.20
C ASN A 74 5.02 11.66 -7.95
N ALA A 75 4.18 10.65 -8.22
CA ALA A 75 2.86 10.88 -8.81
C ALA A 75 1.96 11.68 -7.86
N ILE A 76 1.97 11.36 -6.57
CA ILE A 76 1.22 12.10 -5.56
C ILE A 76 1.70 13.57 -5.50
N ALA A 77 3.00 13.80 -5.44
CA ALA A 77 3.56 15.16 -5.36
C ALA A 77 3.11 16.06 -6.53
N ARG A 78 2.99 15.49 -7.74
CA ARG A 78 2.52 16.22 -8.93
C ARG A 78 1.05 16.64 -8.83
N VAL A 79 0.20 15.83 -8.21
CA VAL A 79 -1.24 16.09 -8.14
C VAL A 79 -1.68 16.68 -6.80
N ALA A 80 -0.80 16.71 -5.79
CA ALA A 80 -1.14 17.14 -4.43
C ALA A 80 -1.69 18.58 -4.41
N THR A 81 -1.05 19.49 -5.13
CA THR A 81 -1.43 20.92 -5.19
C THR A 81 -2.63 21.20 -6.08
N LEU A 82 -3.05 20.23 -6.90
CA LEU A 82 -4.19 20.35 -7.81
C LEU A 82 -5.49 20.00 -7.08
N ASN A 83 -6.57 20.75 -7.37
CA ASN A 83 -7.89 20.45 -6.81
C ASN A 83 -8.69 19.52 -7.74
N VAL A 84 -8.10 18.38 -8.07
CA VAL A 84 -8.72 17.36 -8.94
C VAL A 84 -9.03 16.10 -8.14
N PRO A 85 -10.04 15.30 -8.55
CA PRO A 85 -10.25 13.97 -8.01
C PRO A 85 -9.03 13.09 -8.20
N VAL A 86 -8.73 12.23 -7.21
CA VAL A 86 -7.63 11.25 -7.29
C VAL A 86 -8.17 9.88 -6.97
N LEU A 87 -7.82 8.89 -7.81
CA LEU A 87 -8.19 7.49 -7.62
C LEU A 87 -6.94 6.64 -7.36
N PHE A 88 -6.86 6.05 -6.18
CA PHE A 88 -5.86 5.04 -5.84
C PHE A 88 -6.36 3.64 -6.20
N CYS A 89 -5.65 2.95 -7.09
CA CYS A 89 -5.93 1.56 -7.47
C CYS A 89 -4.86 0.63 -6.91
N GLY A 90 -5.25 -0.55 -6.46
CA GLY A 90 -4.29 -1.56 -5.98
C GLY A 90 -4.90 -2.53 -4.98
N PRO A 91 -4.27 -3.68 -4.71
CA PRO A 91 -4.85 -4.72 -3.88
C PRO A 91 -5.11 -4.28 -2.43
N GLY A 92 -5.94 -5.02 -1.73
CA GLY A 92 -6.23 -4.78 -0.32
C GLY A 92 -4.96 -4.81 0.54
N GLY A 93 -4.87 -3.90 1.51
CA GLY A 93 -3.73 -3.85 2.43
C GLY A 93 -2.43 -3.27 1.86
N CYS A 94 -2.38 -2.80 0.60
CA CYS A 94 -1.17 -2.23 -0.01
C CYS A 94 -0.83 -0.80 0.47
N GLY A 95 -1.62 -0.18 1.36
CA GLY A 95 -1.30 1.12 1.95
C GLY A 95 -1.98 2.32 1.30
N LYS A 96 -3.03 2.16 0.49
CA LYS A 96 -3.78 3.25 -0.16
C LYS A 96 -4.20 4.36 0.81
N GLN A 97 -4.62 3.99 2.01
CA GLN A 97 -5.01 4.98 3.04
C GLN A 97 -3.82 5.85 3.49
N SER A 98 -2.62 5.27 3.64
CA SER A 98 -1.41 6.03 3.98
C SER A 98 -1.03 7.00 2.86
N PHE A 99 -1.11 6.56 1.61
CA PHE A 99 -0.89 7.43 0.45
C PHE A 99 -1.95 8.53 0.31
N THR A 100 -3.21 8.25 0.68
CA THR A 100 -4.25 9.29 0.73
C THR A 100 -3.94 10.34 1.79
N ARG A 101 -3.48 9.93 2.97
CA ARG A 101 -3.05 10.85 4.03
C ARG A 101 -1.89 11.71 3.54
N PHE A 102 -0.87 11.11 2.96
CA PHE A 102 0.27 11.80 2.39
C PHE A 102 -0.14 12.82 1.30
N LEU A 103 -1.08 12.44 0.41
CA LEU A 103 -1.66 13.36 -0.57
C LEU A 103 -2.32 14.56 0.08
N HIS A 104 -3.11 14.33 1.12
CA HIS A 104 -3.81 15.39 1.84
C HIS A 104 -2.86 16.37 2.51
N GLU A 105 -1.87 15.84 3.26
CA GLU A 105 -0.88 16.63 4.00
C GLU A 105 0.06 17.43 3.10
N ASN A 106 0.26 17.01 1.86
CA ASN A 106 1.01 17.77 0.85
C ASN A 106 0.11 18.62 -0.07
N SER A 107 -1.18 18.76 0.27
CA SER A 107 -2.13 19.56 -0.50
C SER A 107 -2.34 20.95 0.09
N ARG A 108 -2.99 21.84 -0.68
CA ARG A 108 -3.43 23.15 -0.18
C ARG A 108 -4.48 23.05 0.95
N ARG A 109 -5.03 21.84 1.19
CA ARG A 109 -6.07 21.57 2.18
C ARG A 109 -5.52 20.87 3.42
N ALA A 110 -4.19 20.76 3.58
CA ALA A 110 -3.52 20.06 4.68
C ALA A 110 -3.93 20.52 6.09
N VAL A 111 -4.29 21.82 6.22
CA VAL A 111 -4.74 22.41 7.50
C VAL A 111 -6.19 22.03 7.85
N ASN A 112 -6.94 21.50 6.90
CA ASN A 112 -8.33 21.12 7.07
C ASN A 112 -8.46 19.61 7.35
N ALA A 113 -9.69 19.14 7.55
CA ALA A 113 -9.91 17.73 7.88
C ALA A 113 -9.74 16.79 6.66
N LEU A 114 -9.18 15.63 6.92
CA LEU A 114 -9.28 14.44 6.06
C LEU A 114 -10.37 13.53 6.64
N VAL A 115 -11.47 13.38 5.93
CA VAL A 115 -12.61 12.55 6.37
C VAL A 115 -12.67 11.30 5.50
N LYS A 116 -12.64 10.14 6.14
CA LYS A 116 -12.75 8.83 5.49
C LYS A 116 -14.19 8.33 5.54
N LEU A 117 -14.72 7.94 4.39
CA LEU A 117 -15.98 7.23 4.24
C LEU A 117 -15.71 5.81 3.73
N ASP A 118 -16.07 4.84 4.53
CA ASP A 118 -16.00 3.42 4.14
C ASP A 118 -17.23 3.07 3.29
N CYS A 119 -17.02 2.88 1.99
CA CYS A 119 -18.09 2.61 1.05
C CYS A 119 -18.76 1.25 1.28
N THR A 120 -18.12 0.31 1.96
CA THR A 120 -18.70 -1.01 2.26
C THR A 120 -19.81 -0.94 3.32
N ALA A 121 -19.75 0.08 4.17
CA ALA A 121 -20.72 0.32 5.23
C ALA A 121 -21.58 1.60 5.02
N LEU A 122 -21.43 2.25 3.85
CA LEU A 122 -22.07 3.51 3.56
C LEU A 122 -23.49 3.28 3.03
N THR A 123 -24.50 3.78 3.78
CA THR A 123 -25.90 3.83 3.37
C THR A 123 -26.26 5.23 2.87
N ASP A 124 -27.40 5.36 2.15
CA ASP A 124 -27.90 6.66 1.70
C ASP A 124 -28.12 7.63 2.86
N GLU A 125 -28.64 7.16 4.00
CA GLU A 125 -28.82 7.97 5.20
C GLU A 125 -27.50 8.44 5.80
N ARG A 126 -26.51 7.54 5.92
CA ARG A 126 -25.18 7.89 6.42
C ARG A 126 -24.46 8.87 5.51
N PHE A 127 -24.60 8.72 4.20
CA PHE A 127 -24.02 9.65 3.24
C PHE A 127 -24.59 11.06 3.44
N GLU A 128 -25.91 11.17 3.65
CA GLU A 128 -26.54 12.46 3.93
C GLU A 128 -26.13 13.04 5.28
N ASP A 129 -26.14 12.20 6.32
CA ASP A 129 -25.78 12.60 7.68
C ASP A 129 -24.32 13.10 7.76
N GLU A 130 -23.40 12.45 7.06
CA GLU A 130 -21.99 12.88 7.02
C GLU A 130 -21.84 14.21 6.26
N LEU A 131 -22.48 14.33 5.09
CA LEU A 131 -22.28 15.52 4.25
C LEU A 131 -23.10 16.72 4.73
N LEU A 132 -24.36 16.53 5.08
CA LEU A 132 -25.29 17.60 5.43
C LEU A 132 -25.51 17.77 6.94
N GLY A 133 -25.11 16.77 7.73
CA GLY A 133 -25.38 16.71 9.17
C GLY A 133 -26.71 16.02 9.48
N ARG A 134 -26.90 15.70 10.76
CA ARG A 134 -28.10 15.02 11.22
C ARG A 134 -29.29 15.97 11.23
N SER A 135 -30.44 15.47 10.75
CA SER A 135 -31.71 16.18 10.87
C SER A 135 -32.13 16.25 12.34
N ALA A 136 -32.52 17.42 12.82
CA ALA A 136 -33.11 17.54 14.15
C ALA A 136 -34.43 16.77 14.19
N LYS A 137 -34.65 15.94 15.22
CA LYS A 137 -35.86 15.09 15.40
C LYS A 137 -37.20 15.86 15.39
N LEU A 138 -37.19 17.20 15.36
CA LEU A 138 -38.33 18.09 15.47
C LEU A 138 -38.39 19.15 14.34
N GLY A 139 -37.92 18.82 13.12
CA GLY A 139 -38.04 19.75 11.98
C GLY A 139 -37.09 20.94 11.98
N GLY A 140 -36.02 20.89 12.78
CA GLY A 140 -34.96 21.91 12.76
C GLY A 140 -33.96 21.67 11.60
N SER A 141 -33.18 22.71 11.30
CA SER A 141 -32.11 22.66 10.30
C SER A 141 -31.10 21.57 10.64
N ARG A 142 -30.54 20.86 9.64
CA ARG A 142 -29.43 19.93 9.81
C ARG A 142 -28.18 20.68 10.32
N THR A 143 -27.47 20.06 11.26
CA THR A 143 -26.27 20.62 11.87
C THR A 143 -25.14 19.62 11.93
N GLY A 144 -23.91 20.13 11.82
CA GLY A 144 -22.70 19.32 12.08
C GLY A 144 -22.14 18.55 10.88
N GLY A 145 -22.74 18.64 9.70
CA GLY A 145 -22.23 17.98 8.48
C GLY A 145 -20.99 18.67 7.90
N LEU A 146 -20.36 18.00 6.92
CA LEU A 146 -19.16 18.51 6.23
C LEU A 146 -19.42 19.80 5.48
N ALA A 147 -20.66 20.03 5.01
CA ALA A 147 -21.06 21.26 4.33
C ALA A 147 -20.98 22.51 5.23
N SER A 148 -21.02 22.33 6.54
CA SER A 148 -20.86 23.45 7.52
C SER A 148 -19.41 23.71 7.93
N ARG A 149 -18.44 22.97 7.39
CA ARG A 149 -17.03 23.05 7.76
C ARG A 149 -16.18 23.58 6.62
N PRO A 150 -15.00 24.17 6.90
CA PRO A 150 -14.02 24.50 5.87
C PRO A 150 -13.67 23.27 5.03
N GLY A 151 -13.61 23.41 3.71
CA GLY A 151 -13.40 22.33 2.78
C GLY A 151 -12.06 21.63 2.95
N GLY A 152 -12.11 20.34 3.28
CA GLY A 152 -10.96 19.46 3.44
C GLY A 152 -10.81 18.44 2.29
N THR A 153 -10.43 17.21 2.64
CA THR A 153 -10.37 16.08 1.72
C THR A 153 -11.35 15.01 2.16
N LEU A 154 -12.18 14.57 1.24
CA LEU A 154 -13.15 13.50 1.43
C LEU A 154 -12.63 12.25 0.74
N TYR A 155 -12.33 11.22 1.53
CA TYR A 155 -11.77 9.96 1.06
C TYR A 155 -12.81 8.86 1.07
N PHE A 156 -13.17 8.36 -0.12
CA PHE A 156 -14.05 7.22 -0.33
C PHE A 156 -13.20 5.95 -0.45
N ASP A 157 -13.24 5.10 0.59
CA ASP A 157 -12.50 3.83 0.60
C ASP A 157 -13.37 2.72 0.00
N GLU A 158 -12.87 2.07 -1.06
CA GLU A 158 -13.52 1.02 -1.84
C GLU A 158 -14.78 1.46 -2.58
N ILE A 159 -14.61 2.33 -3.57
CA ILE A 159 -15.73 2.90 -4.36
C ILE A 159 -16.56 1.83 -5.11
N SER A 160 -15.98 0.67 -5.40
CA SER A 160 -16.70 -0.44 -6.04
C SER A 160 -17.83 -1.02 -5.19
N ALA A 161 -17.81 -0.74 -3.87
CA ALA A 161 -18.85 -1.16 -2.93
C ALA A 161 -20.05 -0.20 -2.89
N LEU A 162 -19.98 0.98 -3.54
CA LEU A 162 -21.08 1.94 -3.57
C LEU A 162 -22.31 1.40 -4.30
N SER A 163 -23.47 1.58 -3.69
CA SER A 163 -24.75 1.32 -4.37
C SER A 163 -24.89 2.21 -5.62
N PRO A 164 -25.66 1.78 -6.63
CA PRO A 164 -25.90 2.61 -7.83
C PRO A 164 -26.51 3.98 -7.51
N GLY A 165 -27.27 4.08 -6.41
CA GLY A 165 -27.81 5.36 -5.89
C GLY A 165 -26.71 6.28 -5.40
N LEU A 166 -25.81 5.78 -4.58
CA LEU A 166 -24.67 6.54 -4.05
C LEU A 166 -23.67 6.92 -5.13
N GLN A 167 -23.46 6.06 -6.13
CA GLN A 167 -22.62 6.40 -7.30
C GLN A 167 -23.16 7.62 -8.04
N ARG A 168 -24.48 7.72 -8.27
CA ARG A 168 -25.13 8.89 -8.89
C ARG A 168 -24.96 10.13 -8.04
N ARG A 169 -25.10 10.03 -6.70
CA ARG A 169 -24.91 11.16 -5.79
C ARG A 169 -23.46 11.65 -5.78
N LEU A 170 -22.50 10.73 -5.77
CA LEU A 170 -21.09 11.08 -5.88
C LEU A 170 -20.76 11.74 -7.21
N LEU A 171 -21.32 11.26 -8.32
CA LEU A 171 -21.19 11.90 -9.63
C LEU A 171 -21.73 13.34 -9.59
N THR A 172 -22.92 13.55 -9.06
CA THR A 172 -23.52 14.89 -8.92
C THR A 172 -22.62 15.81 -8.09
N LEU A 173 -22.04 15.31 -6.98
CA LEU A 173 -21.09 16.06 -6.17
C LEU A 173 -19.85 16.47 -6.96
N LEU A 174 -19.28 15.54 -7.75
CA LEU A 174 -18.08 15.81 -8.56
C LEU A 174 -18.34 16.80 -9.71
N GLU A 175 -19.56 16.82 -10.24
CA GLU A 175 -19.93 17.70 -11.35
C GLU A 175 -20.33 19.10 -10.92
N SER A 176 -21.14 19.19 -9.89
CA SER A 176 -21.76 20.44 -9.47
C SER A 176 -21.08 21.09 -8.26
N GLY A 177 -20.40 20.30 -7.42
CA GLY A 177 -19.94 20.74 -6.11
C GLY A 177 -21.07 20.92 -5.09
N PHE A 178 -22.27 20.40 -5.39
CA PHE A 178 -23.44 20.53 -4.52
C PHE A 178 -23.96 19.17 -4.08
N VAL A 179 -24.48 19.12 -2.86
CA VAL A 179 -25.23 17.99 -2.32
C VAL A 179 -26.67 18.40 -2.09
N ARG A 180 -27.59 17.54 -2.48
CA ARG A 180 -29.02 17.72 -2.26
C ARG A 180 -29.52 16.69 -1.26
N GLU A 181 -30.30 17.17 -0.30
CA GLU A 181 -31.05 16.29 0.62
C GLU A 181 -32.17 15.56 -0.13
N ALA A 182 -32.40 14.29 0.20
CA ALA A 182 -33.52 13.55 -0.38
C ALA A 182 -34.85 14.21 0.00
N GLY A 183 -35.68 14.49 -1.03
CA GLY A 183 -36.97 15.16 -0.84
C GLY A 183 -36.89 16.69 -0.69
N SER A 184 -35.71 17.30 -0.69
CA SER A 184 -35.55 18.77 -0.63
C SER A 184 -35.23 19.37 -2.01
N ALA A 185 -35.74 20.56 -2.27
CA ALA A 185 -35.32 21.36 -3.43
C ALA A 185 -34.02 22.13 -3.19
N GLN A 186 -33.56 22.25 -1.94
CA GLN A 186 -32.36 22.98 -1.58
C GLN A 186 -31.09 22.16 -1.85
N SER A 187 -30.10 22.83 -2.46
CA SER A 187 -28.76 22.27 -2.69
C SER A 187 -27.76 23.02 -1.82
N VAL A 188 -26.87 22.30 -1.16
CA VAL A 188 -25.83 22.87 -0.29
C VAL A 188 -24.50 22.70 -0.98
N ALA A 189 -23.69 23.76 -1.07
CA ALA A 189 -22.36 23.71 -1.64
C ALA A 189 -21.42 22.90 -0.73
N LEU A 190 -20.60 22.04 -1.34
CA LEU A 190 -19.61 21.24 -0.66
C LEU A 190 -18.24 21.41 -1.32
N ASP A 191 -17.42 22.30 -0.79
CA ASP A 191 -16.07 22.55 -1.29
C ASP A 191 -15.07 21.55 -0.67
N TRP A 192 -15.15 20.29 -1.03
CA TRP A 192 -14.25 19.24 -0.58
C TRP A 192 -13.53 18.59 -1.75
N ARG A 193 -12.23 18.32 -1.57
CA ARG A 193 -11.48 17.52 -2.54
C ARG A 193 -11.87 16.07 -2.39
N VAL A 194 -12.22 15.42 -3.49
CA VAL A 194 -12.58 13.99 -3.50
C VAL A 194 -11.36 13.15 -3.82
N VAL A 195 -11.11 12.14 -2.99
CA VAL A 195 -10.12 11.08 -3.21
C VAL A 195 -10.84 9.74 -3.06
N CYS A 196 -10.57 8.80 -3.95
CA CYS A 196 -11.19 7.49 -3.93
C CYS A 196 -10.14 6.38 -3.93
N SER A 197 -10.53 5.20 -3.48
CA SER A 197 -9.73 3.99 -3.67
C SER A 197 -10.57 2.81 -4.15
N THR A 198 -9.90 1.85 -4.80
CA THR A 198 -10.48 0.55 -5.12
C THR A 198 -9.45 -0.55 -4.97
N ASN A 199 -9.90 -1.74 -4.56
CA ASN A 199 -9.08 -2.95 -4.50
C ASN A 199 -8.99 -3.68 -5.85
N ALA A 200 -9.73 -3.23 -6.86
CA ALA A 200 -9.66 -3.83 -8.19
C ALA A 200 -8.28 -3.59 -8.81
N GLU A 201 -7.64 -4.66 -9.26
CA GLU A 201 -6.39 -4.59 -10.02
C GLU A 201 -6.63 -4.00 -11.41
N ASP A 202 -7.77 -4.32 -11.99
CA ASP A 202 -8.24 -3.80 -13.28
C ASP A 202 -9.61 -3.11 -13.09
N PRO A 203 -9.62 -1.80 -12.80
CA PRO A 203 -10.87 -1.07 -12.60
C PRO A 203 -11.75 -0.98 -13.84
N ASP A 204 -11.19 -1.14 -15.06
CA ASP A 204 -11.98 -1.14 -16.29
C ASP A 204 -12.96 -2.33 -16.34
N ARG A 205 -12.61 -3.44 -15.69
CA ARG A 205 -13.53 -4.57 -15.48
C ARG A 205 -14.72 -4.23 -14.61
N LEU A 206 -14.58 -3.29 -13.65
CA LEU A 206 -15.71 -2.84 -12.83
C LEU A 206 -16.74 -2.10 -13.69
N VAL A 207 -16.29 -1.33 -14.66
CA VAL A 207 -17.16 -0.65 -15.61
C VAL A 207 -17.81 -1.67 -16.54
N ALA A 208 -17.03 -2.59 -17.12
CA ALA A 208 -17.54 -3.63 -18.02
C ALA A 208 -18.56 -4.56 -17.35
N SER A 209 -18.42 -4.83 -16.06
CA SER A 209 -19.37 -5.62 -15.27
C SER A 209 -20.60 -4.83 -14.78
N GLY A 210 -20.62 -3.51 -14.96
CA GLY A 210 -21.67 -2.64 -14.43
C GLY A 210 -21.59 -2.39 -12.91
N ALA A 211 -20.55 -2.86 -12.23
CA ALA A 211 -20.33 -2.60 -10.81
C ALA A 211 -19.97 -1.13 -10.54
N LEU A 212 -19.33 -0.46 -11.49
CA LEU A 212 -19.05 0.97 -11.48
C LEU A 212 -19.61 1.62 -12.74
N ARG A 213 -20.30 2.74 -12.56
CA ARG A 213 -20.85 3.53 -13.68
C ARG A 213 -19.72 4.15 -14.50
N GLU A 214 -19.84 4.10 -15.82
CA GLU A 214 -18.86 4.67 -16.75
C GLU A 214 -18.68 6.18 -16.59
N ASP A 215 -19.79 6.91 -16.40
CA ASP A 215 -19.78 8.37 -16.21
C ASP A 215 -19.02 8.77 -14.92
N LEU A 216 -19.23 8.04 -13.82
CA LEU A 216 -18.49 8.23 -12.59
C LEU A 216 -17.00 7.87 -12.77
N TRP A 217 -16.73 6.76 -13.45
CA TRP A 217 -15.36 6.34 -13.74
C TRP A 217 -14.56 7.42 -14.47
N LEU A 218 -15.11 7.97 -15.54
CA LEU A 218 -14.45 9.04 -16.32
C LEU A 218 -14.15 10.29 -15.48
N ARG A 219 -15.00 10.60 -14.51
CA ARG A 219 -14.76 11.73 -13.58
C ARG A 219 -13.69 11.46 -12.53
N LEU A 220 -13.56 10.20 -12.08
CA LEU A 220 -12.56 9.80 -11.08
C LEU A 220 -11.18 9.54 -11.68
N CYS A 221 -11.11 9.12 -12.94
CA CYS A 221 -9.86 8.80 -13.64
C CYS A 221 -9.02 10.01 -14.06
N VAL A 222 -9.36 11.22 -13.64
CA VAL A 222 -8.56 12.42 -13.95
C VAL A 222 -7.12 12.27 -13.42
N ALA A 223 -6.95 11.70 -12.23
CA ALA A 223 -5.65 11.36 -11.68
C ALA A 223 -5.71 9.96 -11.06
N ARG A 224 -5.35 8.94 -11.85
CA ARG A 224 -5.20 7.56 -11.39
C ARG A 224 -3.78 7.33 -10.89
N ILE A 225 -3.65 6.71 -9.71
CA ILE A 225 -2.38 6.31 -9.10
C ILE A 225 -2.48 4.84 -8.72
N ASP A 226 -1.70 4.01 -9.41
CA ASP A 226 -1.63 2.58 -9.13
C ASP A 226 -0.63 2.33 -8.01
N VAL A 227 -1.11 1.71 -6.92
CA VAL A 227 -0.32 1.37 -5.74
C VAL A 227 0.15 -0.08 -5.86
N PRO A 228 1.45 -0.33 -5.96
CA PRO A 228 1.96 -1.67 -6.17
C PRO A 228 1.72 -2.57 -4.95
N PRO A 229 1.47 -3.88 -5.16
CA PRO A 229 1.44 -4.86 -4.08
C PRO A 229 2.82 -4.97 -3.41
N LEU A 230 2.86 -5.50 -2.19
CA LEU A 230 4.10 -5.60 -1.41
C LEU A 230 5.16 -6.49 -2.09
N LYS A 231 4.73 -7.51 -2.84
CA LYS A 231 5.61 -8.40 -3.63
C LYS A 231 6.45 -7.66 -4.67
N ASP A 232 5.94 -6.54 -5.22
CA ASP A 232 6.60 -5.74 -6.27
C ASP A 232 7.45 -4.59 -5.68
N ARG A 233 7.54 -4.53 -4.34
CA ARG A 233 8.35 -3.53 -3.60
C ARG A 233 9.02 -4.16 -2.38
N ARG A 234 9.67 -5.29 -2.59
CA ARG A 234 10.30 -6.10 -1.52
C ARG A 234 11.36 -5.32 -0.73
N GLU A 235 12.00 -4.33 -1.35
CA GLU A 235 12.98 -3.46 -0.70
C GLU A 235 12.38 -2.63 0.45
N ASP A 236 11.06 -2.47 0.47
CA ASP A 236 10.38 -1.74 1.54
C ASP A 236 10.13 -2.64 2.76
N ILE A 237 10.16 -3.99 2.62
CA ILE A 237 9.73 -4.93 3.67
C ILE A 237 10.53 -4.77 4.95
N GLY A 238 11.85 -4.62 4.86
CA GLY A 238 12.71 -4.51 6.04
C GLY A 238 12.36 -3.31 6.91
N GLU A 239 12.32 -2.12 6.31
CA GLU A 239 12.00 -0.88 7.01
C GLU A 239 10.53 -0.82 7.46
N LEU A 240 9.60 -1.42 6.67
CA LEU A 240 8.20 -1.58 7.08
C LEU A 240 8.08 -2.46 8.32
N ALA A 241 8.80 -3.57 8.36
CA ALA A 241 8.76 -4.48 9.49
C ALA A 241 9.31 -3.82 10.76
N GLU A 242 10.40 -3.07 10.67
CA GLU A 242 10.91 -2.28 11.79
C GLU A 242 9.90 -1.22 12.25
N LEU A 243 9.28 -0.51 11.31
CA LEU A 243 8.27 0.51 11.61
C LEU A 243 7.06 -0.09 12.32
N ILE A 244 6.58 -1.25 11.87
CA ILE A 244 5.46 -1.96 12.48
C ILE A 244 5.82 -2.36 13.91
N LEU A 245 6.98 -2.99 14.10
CA LEU A 245 7.41 -3.44 15.43
C LEU A 245 7.62 -2.29 16.42
N ARG A 246 8.13 -1.15 15.96
CA ARG A 246 8.22 0.07 16.80
C ARG A 246 6.86 0.61 17.23
N ARG A 247 5.83 0.47 16.40
CA ARG A 247 4.46 0.93 16.72
C ARG A 247 3.71 0.00 17.66
N THR A 248 4.04 -1.28 17.62
CA THR A 248 3.35 -2.32 18.40
C THR A 248 4.06 -2.71 19.69
N GLY A 249 5.34 -2.34 19.86
CA GLY A 249 6.13 -2.61 21.05
C GLY A 249 6.10 -1.47 22.06
N ASP A 250 6.33 -1.80 23.33
CA ASP A 250 6.39 -0.84 24.45
C ASP A 250 7.66 0.06 24.45
N GLY A 251 8.15 0.44 23.26
CA GLY A 251 9.29 1.33 23.08
C GLY A 251 10.66 0.62 23.01
N GLU A 252 10.75 -0.66 23.31
CA GLU A 252 11.94 -1.45 23.01
C GLU A 252 11.96 -1.84 21.54
N SER A 253 12.95 -1.35 20.80
CA SER A 253 13.12 -1.67 19.38
C SER A 253 13.37 -3.16 19.21
N ALA A 254 12.37 -3.91 18.78
CA ALA A 254 12.55 -5.29 18.37
C ALA A 254 13.42 -5.31 17.10
N GLU A 255 14.71 -5.49 17.26
CA GLU A 255 15.62 -5.69 16.13
C GLU A 255 15.26 -6.97 15.40
N ILE A 256 15.08 -6.85 14.09
CA ILE A 256 14.83 -7.99 13.21
C ILE A 256 16.18 -8.64 12.89
N SER A 257 16.31 -9.95 13.16
CA SER A 257 17.52 -10.67 12.76
C SER A 257 17.59 -10.82 11.23
N SER A 258 18.80 -10.95 10.68
CA SER A 258 19.00 -11.17 9.24
C SER A 258 18.27 -12.42 8.73
N GLU A 259 18.15 -13.46 9.57
CA GLU A 259 17.42 -14.68 9.28
C GLU A 259 15.91 -14.44 9.15
N VAL A 260 15.34 -13.67 10.09
CA VAL A 260 13.92 -13.26 10.05
C VAL A 260 13.66 -12.41 8.81
N LEU A 261 14.52 -11.43 8.53
CA LEU A 261 14.39 -10.59 7.33
C LEU A 261 14.43 -11.44 6.05
N ALA A 262 15.34 -12.41 5.97
CA ALA A 262 15.43 -13.30 4.81
C ALA A 262 14.15 -14.13 4.60
N LEU A 263 13.45 -14.53 5.67
CA LEU A 263 12.15 -15.19 5.59
C LEU A 263 11.06 -14.23 5.13
N LEU A 264 10.99 -13.03 5.70
CA LEU A 264 10.00 -12.01 5.30
C LEU A 264 10.11 -11.68 3.80
N LEU A 265 11.33 -11.60 3.27
CA LEU A 265 11.59 -11.31 1.86
C LEU A 265 11.20 -12.46 0.92
N LYS A 266 11.12 -13.70 1.40
CA LYS A 266 10.71 -14.87 0.61
C LYS A 266 9.19 -15.01 0.51
N CYS A 267 8.43 -14.39 1.41
CA CYS A 267 6.97 -14.48 1.42
C CYS A 267 6.34 -13.62 0.31
N SER A 268 5.22 -14.08 -0.24
CA SER A 268 4.48 -13.39 -1.31
C SER A 268 3.57 -12.27 -0.80
N TRP A 269 3.13 -12.33 0.46
CA TRP A 269 2.28 -11.35 1.13
C TRP A 269 0.99 -11.01 0.36
N PRO A 270 0.10 -11.97 0.08
CA PRO A 270 -1.15 -11.70 -0.64
C PRO A 270 -2.03 -10.66 0.06
N GLY A 271 -2.01 -10.59 1.40
CA GLY A 271 -2.66 -9.54 2.19
C GLY A 271 -1.82 -8.27 2.36
N ASN A 272 -0.68 -8.17 1.66
CA ASN A 272 0.21 -7.01 1.64
C ASN A 272 0.67 -6.57 3.04
N ILE A 273 0.71 -5.25 3.31
CA ILE A 273 1.16 -4.69 4.59
C ILE A 273 0.27 -5.16 5.76
N ARG A 274 -1.04 -5.33 5.54
CA ARG A 274 -1.95 -5.80 6.59
C ARG A 274 -1.60 -7.21 7.07
N GLU A 275 -1.23 -8.10 6.16
CA GLU A 275 -0.78 -9.45 6.49
C GLU A 275 0.58 -9.44 7.18
N LEU A 276 1.53 -8.65 6.67
CA LEU A 276 2.84 -8.46 7.29
C LEU A 276 2.71 -7.95 8.73
N GLU A 277 1.85 -6.96 8.96
CA GLU A 277 1.55 -6.40 10.28
C GLU A 277 1.01 -7.47 11.22
N CYS A 278 0.00 -8.24 10.81
CA CYS A 278 -0.55 -9.33 11.59
C CYS A 278 0.48 -10.43 11.91
N ALA A 279 1.36 -10.76 10.97
CA ALA A 279 2.40 -11.76 11.16
C ALA A 279 3.45 -11.28 12.19
N LEU A 280 3.90 -10.04 12.08
CA LEU A 280 4.88 -9.45 12.99
C LEU A 280 4.31 -9.25 14.40
N MET A 281 3.06 -8.80 14.54
CA MET A 281 2.39 -8.69 15.84
C MET A 281 2.30 -10.05 16.54
N ARG A 282 1.93 -11.11 15.82
CA ARG A 282 1.93 -12.47 16.38
C ARG A 282 3.31 -12.93 16.79
N ALA A 283 4.33 -12.71 15.94
CA ALA A 283 5.70 -13.05 16.25
C ALA A 283 6.20 -12.32 17.51
N GLN A 284 5.84 -11.06 17.69
CA GLN A 284 6.18 -10.27 18.86
C GLN A 284 5.52 -10.82 20.13
N LEU A 285 4.25 -11.20 20.06
CA LEU A 285 3.55 -11.85 21.17
C LEU A 285 4.20 -13.18 21.58
N LEU A 286 4.55 -14.01 20.59
CA LEU A 286 5.25 -15.29 20.84
C LEU A 286 6.67 -15.10 21.36
N ALA A 287 7.32 -14.02 20.96
CA ALA A 287 8.66 -13.67 21.44
C ALA A 287 8.66 -13.24 22.92
N GLY A 288 7.55 -12.71 23.46
CA GLY A 288 7.44 -12.36 24.88
C GLY A 288 8.51 -11.39 25.36
N GLY A 289 8.81 -10.34 24.60
CA GLY A 289 9.84 -9.35 24.91
C GLY A 289 11.28 -9.74 24.53
N ARG A 290 11.52 -10.97 24.05
CA ARG A 290 12.82 -11.36 23.49
C ARG A 290 12.91 -11.01 22.00
N LYS A 291 14.11 -11.09 21.43
CA LYS A 291 14.33 -10.93 19.99
C LYS A 291 13.52 -11.97 19.18
N ILE A 292 12.80 -11.53 18.15
CA ILE A 292 12.01 -12.39 17.26
C ILE A 292 12.95 -13.38 16.55
N ARG A 293 12.60 -14.65 16.58
CA ARG A 293 13.31 -15.75 15.91
C ARG A 293 12.51 -16.25 14.71
N PRO A 294 13.13 -16.94 13.75
CA PRO A 294 12.43 -17.58 12.64
C PRO A 294 11.25 -18.47 13.08
N ALA A 295 11.39 -19.16 14.22
CA ALA A 295 10.35 -20.05 14.77
C ALA A 295 9.11 -19.29 15.32
N ASP A 296 9.23 -17.99 15.62
CA ASP A 296 8.13 -17.16 16.10
C ASP A 296 7.28 -16.60 14.95
N LEU A 297 7.87 -16.56 13.75
CA LEU A 297 7.11 -16.34 12.53
C LEU A 297 6.39 -17.64 12.21
N GLU A 298 5.12 -17.76 12.67
CA GLU A 298 4.24 -18.74 12.03
C GLU A 298 4.29 -18.46 10.54
N ALA A 299 4.74 -19.47 9.76
CA ALA A 299 4.69 -19.34 8.30
C ALA A 299 3.30 -18.83 7.92
N PRO A 300 3.19 -17.71 7.19
CA PRO A 300 1.89 -17.25 6.74
C PRO A 300 1.20 -18.47 6.13
N ARG A 301 -0.07 -18.71 6.44
CA ARG A 301 -0.80 -19.91 5.95
C ARG A 301 -0.83 -19.99 4.41
N TYR A 302 -0.21 -19.02 3.76
CA TYR A 302 -0.03 -18.83 2.31
C TYR A 302 1.44 -18.71 1.92
N SER A 303 2.39 -19.11 2.80
CA SER A 303 3.83 -19.09 2.52
C SER A 303 4.30 -20.34 1.81
N GLU A 304 3.70 -20.67 0.72
CA GLU A 304 4.33 -21.42 -0.34
C GLU A 304 3.66 -20.96 -1.61
N LEU A 305 4.39 -20.11 -2.35
CA LEU A 305 4.08 -19.74 -3.73
C LEU A 305 2.58 -19.44 -3.93
N SER A 306 2.22 -18.17 -4.15
CA SER A 306 0.87 -17.87 -4.63
C SER A 306 0.56 -18.91 -5.69
N ALA A 307 -0.67 -19.37 -5.72
CA ALA A 307 -1.06 -20.40 -6.67
C ALA A 307 -0.73 -20.03 -8.14
N GLU A 308 -0.30 -18.80 -8.42
CA GLU A 308 0.16 -18.29 -9.72
C GLU A 308 1.68 -18.34 -9.90
N ASP A 309 2.48 -18.38 -8.79
CA ASP A 309 3.94 -18.38 -8.84
C ASP A 309 4.57 -19.80 -8.80
N VAL A 310 3.77 -20.85 -8.64
CA VAL A 310 4.28 -22.22 -8.83
C VAL A 310 4.46 -22.42 -10.33
N CYS A 311 5.68 -22.16 -10.80
CA CYS A 311 6.07 -22.52 -12.16
C CYS A 311 5.68 -23.99 -12.39
N GLY A 312 5.04 -24.29 -13.54
CA GLY A 312 4.60 -25.64 -13.85
C GLY A 312 5.70 -26.69 -13.68
N ASP A 313 6.94 -26.31 -13.91
CA ASP A 313 8.13 -27.16 -13.75
C ASP A 313 8.33 -27.58 -12.26
N THR A 314 8.11 -26.67 -11.29
CA THR A 314 8.20 -26.96 -9.84
C THR A 314 7.06 -27.88 -9.36
N LEU A 315 5.85 -27.72 -9.90
CA LEU A 315 4.71 -28.61 -9.60
C LEU A 315 4.94 -30.05 -10.04
N LEU A 316 5.53 -30.22 -11.20
CA LEU A 316 5.86 -31.54 -11.75
C LEU A 316 7.02 -32.19 -10.97
N GLU A 317 8.00 -31.43 -10.53
CA GLU A 317 9.08 -31.91 -9.68
C GLU A 317 8.58 -32.37 -8.29
N GLU A 318 7.71 -31.58 -7.65
CA GLU A 318 7.12 -31.95 -6.36
C GLU A 318 6.21 -33.18 -6.49
N GLU A 319 5.39 -33.28 -7.56
CA GLU A 319 4.60 -34.47 -7.83
C GLU A 319 5.49 -35.71 -8.00
N SER A 320 6.62 -35.60 -8.70
CA SER A 320 7.55 -36.71 -8.92
C SER A 320 8.26 -37.19 -7.64
N ARG A 321 8.48 -36.28 -6.69
CA ARG A 321 9.12 -36.57 -5.39
C ARG A 321 8.13 -37.03 -4.33
N TRP A 322 6.83 -36.85 -4.55
CA TRP A 322 5.81 -37.13 -3.55
C TRP A 322 5.40 -38.58 -3.53
N GLN A 323 5.61 -39.26 -2.37
CA GLN A 323 5.27 -40.69 -2.18
C GLN A 323 3.90 -40.92 -1.52
N GLY A 324 3.12 -39.85 -1.27
CA GLY A 324 1.80 -39.91 -0.62
C GLY A 324 0.62 -39.84 -1.58
N THR A 325 -0.58 -39.66 -1.03
CA THR A 325 -1.80 -39.44 -1.83
C THR A 325 -1.83 -38.06 -2.45
N ARG A 326 -2.54 -37.88 -3.57
CA ARG A 326 -2.74 -36.56 -4.19
C ARG A 326 -3.45 -35.57 -3.27
N ALA A 327 -4.39 -36.05 -2.44
CA ALA A 327 -5.00 -35.26 -1.38
C ALA A 327 -3.96 -34.74 -0.37
N GLY A 328 -2.96 -35.56 -0.03
CA GLY A 328 -1.86 -35.17 0.83
C GLY A 328 -0.97 -34.10 0.18
N LEU A 329 -0.64 -34.26 -1.11
CA LEU A 329 0.12 -33.27 -1.87
C LEU A 329 -0.65 -31.94 -1.98
N ALA A 330 -1.95 -31.99 -2.28
CA ALA A 330 -2.79 -30.80 -2.34
C ALA A 330 -2.82 -30.06 -1.00
N ARG A 331 -2.97 -30.78 0.13
CA ARG A 331 -2.90 -30.20 1.48
C ARG A 331 -1.55 -29.58 1.77
N ARG A 332 -0.46 -30.24 1.43
CA ARG A 332 0.92 -29.73 1.62
C ARG A 332 1.15 -28.45 0.81
N MET A 333 0.59 -28.39 -0.39
CA MET A 333 0.72 -27.22 -1.28
C MET A 333 -0.35 -26.15 -1.03
N GLY A 334 -1.22 -26.28 -0.01
CA GLY A 334 -2.28 -25.32 0.28
C GLY A 334 -3.35 -25.20 -0.81
N LEU A 335 -3.47 -26.20 -1.70
CA LEU A 335 -4.38 -26.23 -2.83
C LEU A 335 -5.57 -27.17 -2.56
N SER A 336 -6.71 -26.90 -3.23
CA SER A 336 -7.75 -27.93 -3.36
C SER A 336 -7.28 -29.01 -4.35
N GLU A 337 -7.70 -30.25 -4.16
CA GLU A 337 -7.37 -31.36 -5.09
C GLU A 337 -7.74 -31.02 -6.53
N ARG A 338 -8.88 -30.35 -6.74
CA ARG A 338 -9.34 -29.90 -8.05
C ARG A 338 -8.41 -28.86 -8.66
N THR A 339 -7.89 -27.93 -7.85
CA THR A 339 -6.94 -26.89 -8.29
C THR A 339 -5.59 -27.50 -8.62
N LEU A 340 -5.08 -28.44 -7.78
CA LEU A 340 -3.86 -29.16 -8.04
C LEU A 340 -3.94 -29.96 -9.35
N TYR A 341 -5.04 -30.69 -9.57
CA TYR A 341 -5.25 -31.48 -10.81
C TYR A 341 -5.21 -30.60 -12.06
N ARG A 342 -5.96 -29.50 -12.08
CA ARG A 342 -6.01 -28.58 -13.21
C ARG A 342 -4.61 -28.04 -13.54
N ARG A 343 -3.84 -27.63 -12.55
CA ARG A 343 -2.50 -27.05 -12.75
C ARG A 343 -1.45 -28.05 -13.19
N LEU A 344 -1.49 -29.26 -12.66
CA LEU A 344 -0.63 -30.33 -13.14
C LEU A 344 -0.90 -30.64 -14.61
N GLN A 345 -2.16 -30.55 -15.04
CA GLN A 345 -2.53 -30.74 -16.44
C GLN A 345 -2.01 -29.61 -17.33
N GLU A 346 -2.19 -28.35 -16.90
CA GLU A 346 -1.68 -27.17 -17.61
C GLU A 346 -0.14 -27.19 -17.70
N ALA A 347 0.55 -27.58 -16.61
CA ALA A 347 2.01 -27.70 -16.59
C ALA A 347 2.53 -28.78 -17.57
N ARG A 348 1.88 -29.93 -17.63
CA ARG A 348 2.24 -31.01 -18.58
C ARG A 348 2.01 -30.61 -20.04
N GLU A 349 0.93 -29.87 -20.31
CA GLU A 349 0.65 -29.36 -21.66
C GLU A 349 1.70 -28.34 -22.12
N LEU A 350 2.14 -27.45 -21.20
CA LEU A 350 3.21 -26.49 -21.46
C LEU A 350 4.56 -27.17 -21.71
N GLN A 351 4.89 -28.21 -20.92
CA GLN A 351 6.11 -28.99 -21.13
C GLN A 351 6.11 -29.71 -22.48
N GLN A 352 5.01 -30.34 -22.86
CA GLN A 352 4.87 -30.98 -24.16
C GLN A 352 4.96 -29.99 -25.34
N LYS A 353 4.46 -28.76 -25.18
CA LYS A 353 4.61 -27.70 -26.19
C LYS A 353 6.06 -27.22 -26.31
N LYS A 354 6.80 -27.11 -25.19
CA LYS A 354 8.23 -26.76 -25.21
C LYS A 354 9.05 -27.86 -25.93
N GLU A 355 8.75 -29.13 -25.70
CA GLU A 355 9.46 -30.26 -26.34
C GLU A 355 9.14 -30.38 -27.85
N LYS A 356 7.93 -29.99 -28.28
CA LYS A 356 7.55 -29.99 -29.69
C LYS A 356 8.01 -28.75 -30.47
N GLY A 357 8.31 -27.64 -29.78
CA GLY A 357 8.83 -26.41 -30.41
C GLY A 357 10.36 -26.39 -30.58
N THR A 358 11.07 -27.41 -30.06
CA THR A 358 12.54 -27.52 -30.16
C THR A 358 12.99 -28.56 -31.20
N LYS A 359 12.08 -29.08 -32.04
CA LYS A 359 12.36 -29.93 -33.19
C LYS A 359 12.09 -29.13 -34.49
#